data_8ab5101bfa635aaec0589c165bb65783
#
_entry.id   8ab5101bfa635aaec0589c165bb65783
#
_cell.length_a   1.000
_cell.length_b   1.000
_cell.length_c   1.000
_cell.angle_alpha   90.00
_cell.angle_beta   90.00
_cell.angle_gamma   90.00
#
_symmetry.space_group_name_H-M   'P 1'
#
loop_
_entity.id
_entity.type
_entity.pdbx_description
1 polymer ?
#
loop_
_entity_poly.entity_id
_entity_poly.type
_entity_poly.pdbx_seq_one_letter_code
_entity_poly.pdbx_strand_id
1 'polypeptide(L)'
;MSRLKEKFNTEVTENLMKEFNYSSVMEVPKIDKIVVNMGVGDAVQNSKVLDNAVEELELITGQKPLITKAKKSVATFRLREGMPIGAKVTLRGDRMYEFLDKLIAVSLPRVRDFHGVSKKAFDGRGNYTLGIKEQLIFPEIDYDKVSKVRGMDIVIVTTANTDEEGRELLKQFGMPFQK
;
A
#
# COMPACT_ATOMS: atom_id res chain seq x y z
N MET A 1 -10.64 18.32 -0.75
CA MET A 1 -9.19 17.95 -0.74
C MET A 1 -8.94 17.08 0.49
N SER A 2 -8.10 16.05 0.39
CA SER A 2 -7.83 15.19 1.54
C SER A 2 -6.92 15.90 2.57
N ARG A 3 -7.06 15.49 3.84
CA ARG A 3 -6.27 16.03 4.95
C ARG A 3 -4.76 15.90 4.71
N LEU A 4 -4.28 14.75 4.23
CA LEU A 4 -2.86 14.53 3.98
C LEU A 4 -2.33 15.34 2.79
N LYS A 5 -3.15 15.58 1.79
CA LYS A 5 -2.77 16.43 0.65
C LYS A 5 -2.57 17.89 1.10
N GLU A 6 -3.46 18.39 1.93
CA GLU A 6 -3.31 19.72 2.53
C GLU A 6 -2.06 19.79 3.40
N LYS A 7 -1.84 18.79 4.24
CA LYS A 7 -0.65 18.70 5.08
C LYS A 7 0.63 18.69 4.24
N PHE A 8 0.65 17.96 3.12
CA PHE A 8 1.79 17.97 2.21
C PHE A 8 2.09 19.37 1.67
N ASN A 9 1.05 20.08 1.20
CA ASN A 9 1.21 21.40 0.62
C ASN A 9 1.65 22.46 1.64
N THR A 10 1.24 22.36 2.90
CA THR A 10 1.48 23.38 3.93
C THR A 10 2.70 23.09 4.81
N GLU A 11 2.84 21.86 5.29
CA GLU A 11 3.86 21.51 6.29
C GLU A 11 4.98 20.64 5.73
N VAL A 12 4.63 19.57 5.03
CA VAL A 12 5.61 18.55 4.62
C VAL A 12 6.61 19.12 3.62
N THR A 13 6.15 19.91 2.66
CA THR A 13 7.00 20.55 1.65
C THR A 13 8.04 21.47 2.30
N GLU A 14 7.61 22.32 3.23
CA GLU A 14 8.51 23.24 3.94
C GLU A 14 9.53 22.49 4.80
N ASN A 15 9.08 21.49 5.55
CA ASN A 15 9.94 20.70 6.41
C ASN A 15 11.01 19.95 5.62
N LEU A 16 10.65 19.38 4.49
CA LEU A 16 11.60 18.67 3.62
C LEU A 16 12.59 19.62 2.96
N MET A 17 12.15 20.81 2.56
CA MET A 17 13.06 21.83 2.01
C MET A 17 14.12 22.25 3.02
N LYS A 18 13.75 22.38 4.28
CA LYS A 18 14.69 22.72 5.37
C LYS A 18 15.65 21.57 5.66
N GLU A 19 15.16 20.34 5.70
CA GLU A 19 15.93 19.15 6.06
C GLU A 19 17.00 18.83 5.01
N PHE A 20 16.65 18.88 3.74
CA PHE A 20 17.53 18.49 2.62
C PHE A 20 18.10 19.67 1.83
N ASN A 21 17.80 20.90 2.21
CA ASN A 21 18.29 22.12 1.55
C ASN A 21 18.04 22.15 0.03
N TYR A 22 16.83 21.80 -0.40
CA TYR A 22 16.46 21.87 -1.81
C TYR A 22 16.48 23.31 -2.33
N SER A 23 16.94 23.48 -3.56
CA SER A 23 16.98 24.80 -4.22
C SER A 23 15.63 25.21 -4.81
N SER A 24 14.76 24.26 -5.10
CA SER A 24 13.44 24.49 -5.68
C SER A 24 12.39 23.61 -5.02
N VAL A 25 11.15 24.11 -4.92
CA VAL A 25 9.99 23.34 -4.48
C VAL A 25 9.75 22.11 -5.35
N MET A 26 10.14 22.17 -6.62
CA MET A 26 10.00 21.05 -7.57
C MET A 26 10.92 19.86 -7.26
N GLU A 27 11.95 20.07 -6.46
CA GLU A 27 12.87 19.00 -6.04
C GLU A 27 12.33 18.18 -4.86
N VAL A 28 11.35 18.71 -4.14
CA VAL A 28 10.77 18.06 -2.96
C VAL A 28 10.13 16.73 -3.36
N PRO A 29 10.50 15.61 -2.71
CA PRO A 29 9.87 14.33 -3.00
C PRO A 29 8.39 14.34 -2.66
N LYS A 30 7.60 13.64 -3.45
CA LYS A 30 6.16 13.49 -3.26
C LYS A 30 5.76 12.05 -3.52
N ILE A 31 4.60 11.67 -3.02
CA ILE A 31 4.04 10.35 -3.28
C ILE A 31 3.44 10.37 -4.69
N ASP A 32 3.88 9.46 -5.54
CA ASP A 32 3.39 9.32 -6.91
C ASP A 32 2.13 8.46 -6.95
N LYS A 33 2.21 7.27 -6.37
CA LYS A 33 1.10 6.31 -6.33
C LYS A 33 1.25 5.34 -5.16
N ILE A 34 0.14 4.71 -4.81
CA ILE A 34 0.13 3.59 -3.87
C ILE A 34 -0.48 2.40 -4.60
N VAL A 35 0.25 1.28 -4.62
CA VAL A 35 -0.22 0.03 -5.22
C VAL A 35 -0.52 -0.95 -4.11
N VAL A 36 -1.75 -1.46 -4.08
CA VAL A 36 -2.17 -2.50 -3.15
C VAL A 36 -2.31 -3.79 -3.96
N ASN A 37 -1.54 -4.80 -3.59
CA ASN A 37 -1.54 -6.10 -4.26
C ASN A 37 -1.93 -7.20 -3.30
N MET A 38 -2.78 -8.10 -3.76
CA MET A 38 -3.17 -9.30 -3.02
C MET A 38 -2.93 -10.52 -3.90
N GLY A 39 -1.99 -11.37 -3.50
CA GLY A 39 -1.73 -12.65 -4.16
C GLY A 39 -2.70 -13.71 -3.63
N VAL A 40 -3.39 -14.40 -4.54
CA VAL A 40 -4.38 -15.43 -4.19
C VAL A 40 -3.97 -16.75 -4.87
N GLY A 41 -3.05 -17.47 -4.26
CA GLY A 41 -2.57 -18.76 -4.76
C GLY A 41 -3.67 -19.83 -4.80
N ASP A 42 -4.62 -19.77 -3.88
CA ASP A 42 -5.75 -20.70 -3.82
C ASP A 42 -6.69 -20.61 -5.04
N ALA A 43 -6.63 -19.51 -5.79
CA ALA A 43 -7.42 -19.31 -7.00
C ALA A 43 -7.14 -20.35 -8.10
N VAL A 44 -5.98 -20.98 -8.06
CA VAL A 44 -5.62 -22.09 -8.95
C VAL A 44 -6.57 -23.26 -8.79
N GLN A 45 -6.99 -23.53 -7.55
CA GLN A 45 -7.90 -24.62 -7.22
C GLN A 45 -9.38 -24.19 -7.24
N ASN A 46 -9.67 -22.95 -6.85
CA ASN A 46 -11.02 -22.44 -6.72
C ASN A 46 -11.09 -20.94 -7.10
N SER A 47 -11.66 -20.64 -8.24
CA SER A 47 -11.80 -19.28 -8.76
C SER A 47 -12.67 -18.35 -7.91
N LYS A 48 -13.61 -18.91 -7.14
CA LYS A 48 -14.48 -18.12 -6.25
C LYS A 48 -13.71 -17.43 -5.14
N VAL A 49 -12.58 -18.01 -4.73
CA VAL A 49 -11.69 -17.43 -3.72
C VAL A 49 -11.13 -16.09 -4.22
N LEU A 50 -10.80 -16.01 -5.50
CA LEU A 50 -10.34 -14.77 -6.12
C LEU A 50 -11.44 -13.70 -6.16
N ASP A 51 -12.68 -14.08 -6.47
CA ASP A 51 -13.79 -13.13 -6.48
C ASP A 51 -14.00 -12.49 -5.12
N ASN A 52 -13.92 -13.29 -4.05
CA ASN A 52 -13.98 -12.77 -2.67
C ASN A 52 -12.84 -11.80 -2.36
N ALA A 53 -11.62 -12.11 -2.79
CA ALA A 53 -10.47 -11.24 -2.61
C ALA A 53 -10.62 -9.92 -3.37
N VAL A 54 -11.15 -9.95 -4.58
CA VAL A 54 -11.43 -8.76 -5.39
C VAL A 54 -12.47 -7.86 -4.70
N GLU A 55 -13.55 -8.43 -4.18
CA GLU A 55 -14.57 -7.67 -3.43
C GLU A 55 -14.00 -7.01 -2.18
N GLU A 56 -13.22 -7.75 -1.41
CA GLU A 56 -12.56 -7.22 -0.20
C GLU A 56 -11.63 -6.06 -0.54
N LEU A 57 -10.81 -6.22 -1.57
CA LEU A 57 -9.86 -5.20 -2.02
C LEU A 57 -10.58 -3.95 -2.55
N GLU A 58 -11.70 -4.12 -3.24
CA GLU A 58 -12.54 -3.02 -3.70
C GLU A 58 -13.13 -2.23 -2.52
N LEU A 59 -13.59 -2.92 -1.48
CA LEU A 59 -14.09 -2.28 -0.25
C LEU A 59 -13.00 -1.48 0.47
N ILE A 60 -11.79 -2.04 0.54
CA ILE A 60 -10.65 -1.39 1.22
C ILE A 60 -10.20 -0.13 0.48
N THR A 61 -10.10 -0.19 -0.84
CA THR A 61 -9.51 0.89 -1.65
C THR A 61 -10.55 1.84 -2.26
N GLY A 62 -11.80 1.41 -2.35
CA GLY A 62 -12.86 2.17 -3.01
C GLY A 62 -12.74 2.20 -4.53
N GLN A 63 -11.85 1.41 -5.11
CA GLN A 63 -11.62 1.34 -6.55
C GLN A 63 -11.62 -0.12 -7.01
N LYS A 64 -12.16 -0.37 -8.20
CA LYS A 64 -12.22 -1.73 -8.76
C LYS A 64 -10.83 -2.29 -9.04
N PRO A 65 -10.49 -3.44 -8.47
CA PRO A 65 -9.18 -4.06 -8.70
C PRO A 65 -9.01 -4.60 -10.11
N LEU A 66 -7.74 -4.62 -10.56
CA LEU A 66 -7.35 -5.34 -11.76
C LEU A 66 -6.96 -6.76 -11.37
N ILE A 67 -7.55 -7.76 -12.05
CA ILE A 67 -7.19 -9.16 -11.84
C ILE A 67 -5.85 -9.43 -12.53
N THR A 68 -4.88 -9.94 -11.76
CA THR A 68 -3.56 -10.30 -12.27
C THR A 68 -3.51 -11.77 -12.67
N LYS A 69 -2.87 -12.04 -13.81
CA LYS A 69 -2.79 -13.37 -14.39
C LYS A 69 -1.37 -13.90 -14.39
N ALA A 70 -1.23 -15.23 -14.37
CA ALA A 70 0.09 -15.86 -14.40
C ALA A 70 0.79 -15.59 -15.75
N LYS A 71 2.05 -15.24 -15.69
CA LYS A 71 2.90 -14.99 -16.86
C LYS A 71 3.52 -16.26 -17.43
N LYS A 72 3.69 -17.28 -16.58
CA LYS A 72 4.32 -18.55 -16.94
C LYS A 72 3.58 -19.71 -16.29
N SER A 73 3.60 -20.84 -16.97
CA SER A 73 3.10 -22.09 -16.40
C SER A 73 4.12 -22.72 -15.47
N VAL A 74 3.70 -23.17 -14.29
CA VAL A 74 4.53 -23.85 -13.30
C VAL A 74 3.83 -25.13 -12.86
N ALA A 75 4.34 -26.28 -13.30
CA ALA A 75 3.70 -27.59 -13.06
C ALA A 75 3.59 -27.94 -11.57
N THR A 76 4.62 -27.59 -10.76
CA THR A 76 4.65 -27.83 -9.30
C THR A 76 3.46 -27.17 -8.59
N PHE A 77 3.05 -25.99 -9.04
CA PHE A 77 1.93 -25.26 -8.49
C PHE A 77 0.60 -25.53 -9.22
N ARG A 78 0.61 -26.42 -10.20
CA ARG A 78 -0.54 -26.68 -11.09
C ARG A 78 -1.06 -25.41 -11.77
N LEU A 79 -0.14 -24.49 -12.05
CA LEU A 79 -0.41 -23.17 -12.61
C LEU A 79 -0.17 -23.18 -14.11
N ARG A 80 -1.13 -22.63 -14.86
CA ARG A 80 -1.01 -22.42 -16.32
C ARG A 80 -0.94 -20.94 -16.63
N GLU A 81 -0.22 -20.58 -17.66
CA GLU A 81 -0.17 -19.21 -18.17
C GLU A 81 -1.57 -18.67 -18.44
N GLY A 82 -1.83 -17.44 -18.01
CA GLY A 82 -3.12 -16.79 -18.16
C GLY A 82 -4.13 -17.07 -17.06
N MET A 83 -3.85 -17.96 -16.11
CA MET A 83 -4.75 -18.20 -14.97
C MET A 83 -4.77 -17.00 -14.03
N PRO A 84 -5.95 -16.53 -13.58
CA PRO A 84 -6.05 -15.46 -12.61
C PRO A 84 -5.54 -15.92 -11.24
N ILE A 85 -4.58 -15.20 -10.66
CA ILE A 85 -3.90 -15.58 -9.41
C ILE A 85 -3.82 -14.46 -8.39
N GLY A 86 -4.32 -13.29 -8.68
CA GLY A 86 -4.26 -12.17 -7.75
C GLY A 86 -5.06 -10.98 -8.23
N ALA A 87 -4.98 -9.92 -7.43
CA ALA A 87 -5.63 -8.66 -7.74
C ALA A 87 -4.76 -7.51 -7.26
N LYS A 88 -4.80 -6.39 -7.96
CA LYS A 88 -4.09 -5.18 -7.56
C LYS A 88 -4.90 -3.93 -7.85
N VAL A 89 -4.64 -2.89 -7.07
CA VAL A 89 -5.22 -1.56 -7.27
C VAL A 89 -4.08 -0.54 -7.25
N THR A 90 -4.10 0.38 -8.21
CA THR A 90 -3.19 1.53 -8.22
C THR A 90 -3.98 2.78 -7.86
N LEU A 91 -3.61 3.41 -6.75
CA LEU A 91 -4.27 4.61 -6.24
C LEU A 91 -3.40 5.84 -6.50
N ARG A 92 -4.03 6.91 -7.01
CA ARG A 92 -3.37 8.20 -7.30
C ARG A 92 -4.26 9.36 -6.84
N GLY A 93 -3.65 10.52 -6.64
CA GLY A 93 -4.38 11.73 -6.29
C GLY A 93 -5.08 11.67 -4.93
N ASP A 94 -6.28 12.20 -4.84
CA ASP A 94 -7.00 12.28 -3.56
C ASP A 94 -7.30 10.91 -2.95
N ARG A 95 -7.64 9.92 -3.77
CA ARG A 95 -7.87 8.55 -3.29
C ARG A 95 -6.65 7.93 -2.65
N MET A 96 -5.48 8.21 -3.19
CA MET A 96 -4.20 7.77 -2.64
C MET A 96 -3.98 8.36 -1.25
N TYR A 97 -4.19 9.66 -1.09
CA TYR A 97 -4.01 10.34 0.20
C TYR A 97 -5.05 9.89 1.23
N GLU A 98 -6.29 9.70 0.83
CA GLU A 98 -7.35 9.19 1.70
C GLU A 98 -7.03 7.77 2.19
N PHE A 99 -6.55 6.91 1.31
CA PHE A 99 -6.13 5.56 1.66
C PHE A 99 -4.95 5.58 2.63
N LEU A 100 -3.95 6.40 2.37
CA LEU A 100 -2.77 6.53 3.25
C LEU A 100 -3.15 7.05 4.63
N ASP A 101 -4.03 8.04 4.71
CA ASP A 101 -4.54 8.59 5.97
C ASP A 101 -5.26 7.49 6.78
N LYS A 102 -6.14 6.76 6.16
CA LYS A 102 -6.84 5.64 6.79
C LYS A 102 -5.86 4.55 7.26
N LEU A 103 -4.89 4.22 6.45
CA LEU A 103 -3.87 3.23 6.79
C LEU A 103 -3.10 3.64 8.05
N ILE A 104 -2.62 4.87 8.10
CA ILE A 104 -1.83 5.39 9.22
C ILE A 104 -2.66 5.58 10.48
N ALA A 105 -3.83 6.19 10.34
CA ALA A 105 -4.64 6.62 11.50
C ALA A 105 -5.51 5.52 12.08
N VAL A 106 -6.03 4.61 11.27
CA VAL A 106 -7.03 3.62 11.67
C VAL A 106 -6.52 2.19 11.57
N SER A 107 -5.95 1.81 10.42
CA SER A 107 -5.66 0.40 10.12
C SER A 107 -4.40 -0.12 10.81
N LEU A 108 -3.29 0.60 10.74
CA LEU A 108 -2.04 0.17 11.37
C LEU A 108 -2.14 0.03 12.88
N PRO A 109 -2.82 0.94 13.64
CA PRO A 109 -3.02 0.74 15.07
C PRO A 109 -3.82 -0.50 15.44
N ARG A 110 -4.58 -1.07 14.51
CA ARG A 110 -5.37 -2.28 14.70
C ARG A 110 -4.59 -3.57 14.45
N VAL A 111 -3.36 -3.47 13.95
CA VAL A 111 -2.50 -4.64 13.77
C VAL A 111 -2.16 -5.24 15.13
N ARG A 112 -2.31 -6.57 15.26
CA ARG A 112 -1.98 -7.28 16.49
C ARG A 112 -0.50 -7.14 16.81
N ASP A 113 -0.17 -6.80 18.07
CA ASP A 113 1.19 -6.59 18.55
C ASP A 113 1.99 -5.58 17.72
N PHE A 114 1.34 -4.46 17.36
CA PHE A 114 1.95 -3.44 16.52
C PHE A 114 3.03 -2.66 17.27
N HIS A 115 4.27 -2.73 16.76
CA HIS A 115 5.45 -2.03 17.30
C HIS A 115 6.04 -1.00 16.34
N GLY A 116 5.33 -0.67 15.29
CA GLY A 116 5.79 0.19 14.21
C GLY A 116 6.10 -0.59 12.94
N VAL A 117 6.26 0.12 11.85
CA VAL A 117 6.61 -0.46 10.56
C VAL A 117 8.13 -0.40 10.34
N SER A 118 8.66 -1.33 9.55
CA SER A 118 10.09 -1.38 9.26
C SER A 118 10.57 -0.09 8.58
N LYS A 119 11.65 0.49 9.07
CA LYS A 119 12.32 1.63 8.42
C LYS A 119 13.33 1.21 7.35
N LYS A 120 13.51 -0.10 7.13
CA LYS A 120 14.46 -0.66 6.15
C LYS A 120 13.79 -1.21 4.90
N ALA A 121 12.47 -1.17 4.80
CA ALA A 121 11.71 -1.75 3.69
C ALA A 121 11.67 -0.85 2.43
N PHE A 122 12.77 -0.18 2.13
CA PHE A 122 12.96 0.64 0.94
C PHE A 122 13.76 -0.10 -0.14
N ASP A 123 13.52 0.25 -1.39
CA ASP A 123 14.12 -0.41 -2.56
C ASP A 123 15.47 0.19 -3.03
N GLY A 124 16.00 1.17 -2.33
CA GLY A 124 17.19 1.94 -2.72
C GLY A 124 16.88 3.24 -3.47
N ARG A 125 15.63 3.46 -3.87
CA ARG A 125 15.18 4.63 -4.64
C ARG A 125 14.04 5.40 -3.97
N GLY A 126 13.85 5.18 -2.68
CA GLY A 126 12.83 5.89 -1.92
C GLY A 126 11.42 5.29 -2.00
N ASN A 127 11.23 4.14 -2.62
CA ASN A 127 9.94 3.45 -2.63
C ASN A 127 9.85 2.50 -1.43
N TYR A 128 8.68 2.45 -0.82
CA TYR A 128 8.46 1.71 0.42
C TYR A 128 7.45 0.58 0.20
N THR A 129 7.74 -0.60 0.76
CA THR A 129 6.83 -1.75 0.72
C THR A 129 6.43 -2.17 2.13
N LEU A 130 5.14 -2.26 2.38
CA LEU A 130 4.57 -2.70 3.65
C LEU A 130 3.77 -3.98 3.44
N GLY A 131 4.12 -5.04 4.15
CA GLY A 131 3.35 -6.28 4.18
C GLY A 131 2.32 -6.26 5.30
N ILE A 132 1.05 -6.50 4.95
CA ILE A 132 -0.06 -6.64 5.89
C ILE A 132 -0.43 -8.12 5.94
N LYS A 133 -0.48 -8.70 7.13
CA LYS A 133 -0.78 -10.12 7.31
C LYS A 133 -2.27 -10.43 7.26
N GLU A 134 -3.11 -9.49 7.67
CA GLU A 134 -4.55 -9.67 7.79
C GLU A 134 -5.32 -8.49 7.20
N GLN A 135 -6.27 -8.74 6.32
CA GLN A 135 -7.14 -7.71 5.78
C GLN A 135 -8.13 -7.17 6.82
N LEU A 136 -8.28 -7.84 7.94
CA LEU A 136 -9.22 -7.48 9.01
C LEU A 136 -8.90 -6.16 9.72
N ILE A 137 -7.69 -5.63 9.52
CA ILE A 137 -7.30 -4.34 10.10
C ILE A 137 -8.03 -3.15 9.46
N PHE A 138 -8.60 -3.34 8.28
CA PHE A 138 -9.36 -2.30 7.60
C PHE A 138 -10.81 -2.30 8.09
N PRO A 139 -11.35 -1.12 8.48
CA PRO A 139 -12.69 -1.03 9.05
C PRO A 139 -13.80 -1.38 8.07
N GLU A 140 -13.54 -1.31 6.76
CA GLU A 140 -14.50 -1.67 5.72
C GLU A 140 -14.75 -3.18 5.62
N ILE A 141 -13.86 -3.99 6.18
CA ILE A 141 -13.97 -5.44 6.15
C ILE A 141 -14.76 -5.93 7.36
N ASP A 142 -15.86 -6.62 7.08
CA ASP A 142 -16.70 -7.26 8.11
C ASP A 142 -16.13 -8.63 8.43
N TYR A 143 -15.73 -8.83 9.70
CA TYR A 143 -15.18 -10.10 10.19
C TYR A 143 -16.08 -11.29 9.87
N ASP A 144 -17.40 -11.13 10.02
CA ASP A 144 -18.37 -12.21 9.82
C ASP A 144 -18.49 -12.65 8.36
N LYS A 145 -18.12 -11.79 7.42
CA LYS A 145 -18.18 -12.06 5.97
C LYS A 145 -16.89 -12.58 5.39
N VAL A 146 -15.82 -12.62 6.17
CA VAL A 146 -14.51 -13.07 5.70
C VAL A 146 -14.44 -14.58 5.71
N SER A 147 -14.20 -15.18 4.54
CA SER A 147 -14.06 -16.64 4.41
C SER A 147 -12.67 -17.13 4.81
N LYS A 148 -11.65 -16.32 4.60
CA LYS A 148 -10.26 -16.65 4.91
C LYS A 148 -9.46 -15.38 5.18
N VAL A 149 -8.60 -15.41 6.18
CA VAL A 149 -7.64 -14.34 6.45
C VAL A 149 -6.59 -14.32 5.33
N ARG A 150 -6.39 -13.15 4.74
CA ARG A 150 -5.42 -12.94 3.67
C ARG A 150 -4.55 -11.73 3.95
N GLY A 151 -3.28 -11.85 3.57
CA GLY A 151 -2.36 -10.74 3.57
C GLY A 151 -2.39 -9.95 2.27
N MET A 152 -1.76 -8.79 2.30
CA MET A 152 -1.59 -7.96 1.13
C MET A 152 -0.29 -7.17 1.23
N ASP A 153 0.21 -6.73 0.09
CA ASP A 153 1.37 -5.85 0.01
C ASP A 153 0.92 -4.45 -0.41
N ILE A 154 1.39 -3.45 0.32
CA ILE A 154 1.14 -2.06 0.02
C ILE A 154 2.46 -1.43 -0.37
N VAL A 155 2.58 -0.97 -1.61
CA VAL A 155 3.78 -0.32 -2.14
C VAL A 155 3.49 1.17 -2.29
N ILE A 156 4.29 1.99 -1.63
CA ILE A 156 4.21 3.44 -1.73
C ILE A 156 5.34 3.89 -2.66
N VAL A 157 4.97 4.32 -3.86
CA VAL A 157 5.93 4.82 -4.86
C VAL A 157 6.07 6.33 -4.70
N THR A 158 7.31 6.78 -4.51
CA THR A 158 7.63 8.19 -4.32
C THR A 158 8.52 8.71 -5.45
N THR A 159 8.66 10.02 -5.55
CA THR A 159 9.60 10.66 -6.46
C THR A 159 10.98 10.90 -5.83
N ALA A 160 11.21 10.39 -4.62
CA ALA A 160 12.48 10.52 -3.93
C ALA A 160 13.62 9.83 -4.70
N ASN A 161 14.81 10.39 -4.63
CA ASN A 161 16.00 9.81 -5.27
C ASN A 161 16.72 8.82 -4.35
N THR A 162 16.57 8.97 -3.04
CA THR A 162 17.21 8.14 -2.02
C THR A 162 16.20 7.62 -1.00
N ASP A 163 16.56 6.56 -0.29
CA ASP A 163 15.72 5.99 0.77
C ASP A 163 15.56 6.96 1.95
N GLU A 164 16.57 7.76 2.23
CA GLU A 164 16.54 8.78 3.29
C GLU A 164 15.47 9.83 3.02
N GLU A 165 15.41 10.32 1.79
CA GLU A 165 14.37 11.27 1.36
C GLU A 165 12.98 10.65 1.44
N GLY A 166 12.83 9.42 0.97
CA GLY A 166 11.57 8.69 1.05
C GLY A 166 11.13 8.42 2.47
N ARG A 167 12.05 8.06 3.35
CA ARG A 167 11.77 7.83 4.77
C ARG A 167 11.30 9.10 5.46
N GLU A 168 11.97 10.20 5.24
CA GLU A 168 11.60 11.48 5.84
C GLU A 168 10.24 11.97 5.31
N LEU A 169 9.97 11.78 4.02
CA LEU A 169 8.66 12.08 3.43
C LEU A 169 7.54 11.33 4.14
N LEU A 170 7.68 10.02 4.31
CA LEU A 170 6.67 9.19 4.97
C LEU A 170 6.56 9.52 6.46
N LYS A 171 7.67 9.82 7.12
CA LYS A 171 7.69 10.24 8.52
C LYS A 171 6.90 11.53 8.72
N GLN A 172 7.04 12.50 7.82
CA GLN A 172 6.30 13.76 7.87
C GLN A 172 4.79 13.56 7.71
N PHE A 173 4.37 12.52 6.98
CA PHE A 173 2.96 12.15 6.90
C PHE A 173 2.44 11.44 8.15
N GLY A 174 3.30 11.03 9.06
CA GLY A 174 2.94 10.36 10.30
C GLY A 174 3.09 8.85 10.27
N MET A 175 3.84 8.29 9.31
CA MET A 175 4.09 6.84 9.25
C MET A 175 4.80 6.38 10.54
N PRO A 176 4.23 5.40 11.26
CA PRO A 176 4.77 4.95 12.54
C PRO A 176 5.94 3.97 12.37
N PHE A 177 7.11 4.48 12.07
CA PHE A 177 8.32 3.66 11.97
C PHE A 177 8.78 3.13 13.33
N GLN A 178 9.39 1.96 13.33
CA GLN A 178 10.04 1.39 14.51
C GLN A 178 11.18 2.31 14.98
N LYS A 179 11.36 2.40 16.29
CA LYS A 179 12.45 3.17 16.92
C LYS A 179 13.82 2.54 16.71
#